data_6a4993887d7f4f3cddf4eeff658c3d1b
#
_entry.id   6a4993887d7f4f3cddf4eeff658c3d1b
#
_cell.length_a   1.000
_cell.length_b   1.000
_cell.length_c   1.000
_cell.angle_alpha   90.00
_cell.angle_beta   90.00
_cell.angle_gamma   90.00
#
_symmetry.space_group_name_H-M   'P 1'
#
loop_
_entity.id
_entity.type
_entity.pdbx_description
1 polymer ?
#
loop_
_entity_poly.entity_id
_entity_poly.type
_entity_poly.pdbx_seq_one_letter_code
_entity_poly.pdbx_strand_id
1 'polypeptide(L)'
;MQIKSFCPRLRKQLAFTMIELLIVIAILGILAVAVLSAINPIEQINRGRDTGSRSDAEQLISAIDRYYAMTGYYPWNAAVGDTPTLAWQEVNTDLAGAAGMCPVLYRLSDMAGAPSPDCDGEVGTQELKVTYVNKVSEPNTYNTLFIYHGPNSYDSAYVCFAPQSNAFQQEAAERVASGLPTDYPSAADQAVGNATDCGAGENCICLP
;
A
#
# COMPACT_ATOMS: atom_id res chain seq x y z
N MET A 1 57.41 -38.95 38.46
CA MET A 1 56.16 -38.27 38.10
C MET A 1 56.51 -36.79 37.89
N GLN A 2 56.76 -36.41 36.56
CA GLN A 2 57.19 -35.04 36.25
C GLN A 2 55.95 -34.24 35.85
N ILE A 3 55.69 -33.20 36.63
CA ILE A 3 54.60 -32.21 36.35
C ILE A 3 55.15 -31.18 35.34
N LYS A 4 54.73 -31.26 34.07
CA LYS A 4 55.01 -30.24 33.07
C LYS A 4 54.21 -29.01 33.44
N SER A 5 54.84 -27.94 33.87
CA SER A 5 54.24 -26.63 34.05
C SER A 5 53.86 -26.06 32.69
N PHE A 6 52.57 -25.96 32.45
CA PHE A 6 51.97 -25.28 31.27
C PHE A 6 51.98 -23.80 31.54
N CYS A 7 52.94 -23.10 30.94
CA CYS A 7 52.99 -21.63 31.01
C CYS A 7 52.07 -21.05 29.91
N PRO A 8 50.94 -20.43 30.23
CA PRO A 8 50.10 -19.79 29.22
C PRO A 8 50.86 -18.58 28.67
N ARG A 9 51.13 -18.58 27.36
CA ARG A 9 51.61 -17.41 26.65
C ARG A 9 50.58 -16.27 26.82
N LEU A 10 50.93 -15.26 27.60
CA LEU A 10 50.22 -14.01 27.63
C LEU A 10 50.23 -13.40 26.22
N ARG A 11 49.16 -13.45 25.48
CA ARG A 11 48.99 -12.63 24.28
C ARG A 11 49.07 -11.18 24.71
N LYS A 12 50.09 -10.43 24.19
CA LYS A 12 50.12 -8.99 24.31
C LYS A 12 48.80 -8.43 23.77
N GLN A 13 47.94 -7.98 24.64
CA GLN A 13 46.76 -7.24 24.28
C GLN A 13 47.27 -5.85 23.83
N LEU A 14 47.12 -5.57 22.55
CA LEU A 14 47.35 -4.24 22.00
C LEU A 14 46.30 -3.31 22.59
N ALA A 15 46.67 -2.51 23.57
CA ALA A 15 45.80 -1.51 24.14
C ALA A 15 45.68 -0.34 23.15
N PHE A 16 44.47 0.00 22.72
CA PHE A 16 44.21 1.15 21.91
C PHE A 16 44.50 2.44 22.68
N THR A 17 45.13 3.40 22.03
CA THR A 17 45.33 4.73 22.59
C THR A 17 44.07 5.57 22.47
N MET A 18 43.84 6.48 23.43
CA MET A 18 42.71 7.41 23.34
C MET A 18 42.76 8.29 22.08
N ILE A 19 43.95 8.65 21.61
CA ILE A 19 44.11 9.45 20.40
C ILE A 19 43.74 8.68 19.12
N GLU A 20 44.03 7.37 19.05
CA GLU A 20 43.62 6.54 17.93
C GLU A 20 42.10 6.46 17.82
N LEU A 21 41.40 6.30 18.94
CA LEU A 21 39.94 6.28 18.95
C LEU A 21 39.36 7.62 18.52
N LEU A 22 39.96 8.74 19.02
CA LEU A 22 39.50 10.10 18.71
C LEU A 22 39.64 10.43 17.21
N ILE A 23 40.77 10.07 16.60
CA ILE A 23 40.96 10.27 15.15
C ILE A 23 39.95 9.45 14.34
N VAL A 24 39.71 8.20 14.72
CA VAL A 24 38.78 7.32 14.00
C VAL A 24 37.36 7.89 14.03
N ILE A 25 36.84 8.28 15.21
CA ILE A 25 35.51 8.86 15.31
C ILE A 25 35.40 10.22 14.56
N ALA A 26 36.44 11.01 14.55
CA ALA A 26 36.46 12.27 13.79
C ALA A 26 36.35 12.02 12.28
N ILE A 27 37.12 11.09 11.73
CA ILE A 27 37.05 10.71 10.31
C ILE A 27 35.69 10.08 9.98
N LEU A 28 35.21 9.17 10.81
CA LEU A 28 33.88 8.56 10.61
C LEU A 28 32.76 9.60 10.64
N GLY A 29 32.83 10.60 11.53
CA GLY A 29 31.89 11.71 11.58
C GLY A 29 31.81 12.51 10.27
N ILE A 30 32.99 12.87 9.71
CA ILE A 30 33.03 13.59 8.43
C ILE A 30 32.48 12.74 7.28
N LEU A 31 32.84 11.46 7.23
CA LEU A 31 32.33 10.55 6.20
C LEU A 31 30.81 10.32 6.33
N ALA A 32 30.29 10.19 7.56
CA ALA A 32 28.87 10.05 7.80
C ALA A 32 28.07 11.26 7.28
N VAL A 33 28.53 12.49 7.56
CA VAL A 33 27.88 13.70 7.05
C VAL A 33 27.94 13.76 5.52
N ALA A 34 29.06 13.42 4.90
CA ALA A 34 29.22 13.39 3.45
C ALA A 34 28.24 12.41 2.79
N VAL A 35 28.04 11.21 3.36
CA VAL A 35 27.08 10.21 2.87
C VAL A 35 25.64 10.69 3.06
N LEU A 36 25.30 11.23 4.23
CA LEU A 36 23.95 11.73 4.50
C LEU A 36 23.55 12.90 3.58
N SER A 37 24.53 13.74 3.20
CA SER A 37 24.28 14.86 2.27
C SER A 37 24.03 14.40 0.82
N ALA A 38 24.52 13.21 0.44
CA ALA A 38 24.36 12.66 -0.90
C ALA A 38 23.03 11.89 -1.08
N ILE A 39 22.39 11.46 0.01
CA ILE A 39 21.14 10.71 0.00
C ILE A 39 19.98 11.65 0.35
N ASN A 40 18.91 11.63 -0.45
CA ASN A 40 17.65 12.28 -0.09
C ASN A 40 16.80 11.31 0.78
N PRO A 41 16.81 11.45 2.11
CA PRO A 41 16.10 10.51 3.00
C PRO A 41 14.58 10.58 2.80
N ILE A 42 14.03 11.73 2.42
CA ILE A 42 12.59 11.92 2.19
C ILE A 42 12.14 11.09 0.99
N GLU A 43 12.93 11.10 -0.09
CA GLU A 43 12.63 10.29 -1.28
C GLU A 43 12.63 8.78 -0.95
N GLN A 44 13.54 8.33 -0.09
CA GLN A 44 13.57 6.91 0.34
C GLN A 44 12.34 6.54 1.17
N ILE A 45 11.89 7.43 2.04
CA ILE A 45 10.65 7.23 2.82
C ILE A 45 9.45 7.19 1.88
N ASN A 46 9.35 8.11 0.92
CA ASN A 46 8.26 8.15 -0.04
C ASN A 46 8.22 6.89 -0.91
N ARG A 47 9.38 6.40 -1.38
CA ARG A 47 9.45 5.11 -2.09
C ARG A 47 8.96 3.94 -1.25
N GLY A 48 9.31 3.92 0.04
CA GLY A 48 8.82 2.90 0.97
C GLY A 48 7.29 2.94 1.12
N ARG A 49 6.71 4.14 1.21
CA ARG A 49 5.26 4.34 1.27
C ARG A 49 4.57 3.90 -0.02
N ASP A 50 5.06 4.33 -1.17
CA ASP A 50 4.48 3.96 -2.47
C ASP A 50 4.54 2.46 -2.73
N THR A 51 5.65 1.80 -2.34
CA THR A 51 5.75 0.34 -2.39
C THR A 51 4.73 -0.33 -1.49
N GLY A 52 4.49 0.21 -0.29
CA GLY A 52 3.45 -0.25 0.62
C GLY A 52 2.06 -0.10 0.00
N SER A 53 1.74 1.07 -0.58
CA SER A 53 0.46 1.35 -1.26
C SER A 53 0.22 0.40 -2.42
N ARG A 54 1.24 0.12 -3.23
CA ARG A 54 1.17 -0.88 -4.30
C ARG A 54 0.82 -2.27 -3.76
N SER A 55 1.51 -2.70 -2.72
CA SER A 55 1.24 -4.01 -2.10
C SER A 55 -0.17 -4.11 -1.52
N ASP A 56 -0.68 -3.03 -0.94
CA ASP A 56 -2.03 -3.01 -0.41
C ASP A 56 -3.09 -2.99 -1.51
N ALA A 57 -2.83 -2.27 -2.61
CA ALA A 57 -3.69 -2.30 -3.80
C ALA A 57 -3.76 -3.72 -4.40
N GLU A 58 -2.62 -4.41 -4.54
CA GLU A 58 -2.57 -5.80 -5.01
C GLU A 58 -3.33 -6.76 -4.09
N GLN A 59 -3.24 -6.57 -2.77
CA GLN A 59 -4.01 -7.38 -1.82
C GLN A 59 -5.51 -7.17 -1.97
N LEU A 60 -5.95 -5.93 -2.14
CA LEU A 60 -7.36 -5.60 -2.32
C LEU A 60 -7.92 -6.20 -3.62
N ILE A 61 -7.22 -6.01 -4.74
CA ILE A 61 -7.61 -6.59 -6.03
C ILE A 61 -7.73 -8.11 -5.92
N SER A 62 -6.70 -8.76 -5.37
CA SER A 62 -6.73 -10.21 -5.18
C SER A 62 -7.88 -10.69 -4.30
N ALA A 63 -8.28 -9.90 -3.30
CA ALA A 63 -9.44 -10.22 -2.46
C ALA A 63 -10.76 -10.06 -3.24
N ILE A 64 -10.88 -9.02 -4.05
CA ILE A 64 -12.04 -8.78 -4.92
C ILE A 64 -12.18 -9.91 -5.94
N ASP A 65 -11.11 -10.31 -6.59
CA ASP A 65 -11.12 -11.41 -7.58
C ASP A 65 -11.52 -12.74 -6.96
N ARG A 66 -11.01 -13.06 -5.75
CA ARG A 66 -11.42 -14.27 -5.03
C ARG A 66 -12.89 -14.22 -4.61
N TYR A 67 -13.36 -13.06 -4.15
CA TYR A 67 -14.77 -12.86 -3.84
C TYR A 67 -15.64 -13.10 -5.09
N TYR A 68 -15.28 -12.48 -6.22
CA TYR A 68 -15.98 -12.66 -7.49
C TYR A 68 -15.97 -14.12 -7.95
N ALA A 69 -14.83 -14.79 -7.84
CA ALA A 69 -14.73 -16.22 -8.20
C ALA A 69 -15.62 -17.14 -7.35
N MET A 70 -15.87 -16.75 -6.09
CA MET A 70 -16.73 -17.54 -5.16
C MET A 70 -18.22 -17.24 -5.33
N THR A 71 -18.57 -15.97 -5.54
CA THR A 71 -19.96 -15.49 -5.52
C THR A 71 -20.56 -15.29 -6.91
N GLY A 72 -19.72 -15.05 -7.93
CA GLY A 72 -20.12 -14.72 -9.30
C GLY A 72 -20.55 -13.27 -9.49
N TYR A 73 -20.34 -12.40 -8.52
CA TYR A 73 -20.57 -10.95 -8.59
C TYR A 73 -19.56 -10.18 -7.72
N TYR A 74 -19.41 -8.89 -7.99
CA TYR A 74 -18.47 -8.05 -7.25
C TYR A 74 -18.95 -7.72 -5.84
N PRO A 75 -18.06 -7.42 -4.87
CA PRO A 75 -18.44 -7.17 -3.48
C PRO A 75 -19.28 -5.89 -3.28
N TRP A 76 -19.41 -5.03 -4.26
CA TRP A 76 -20.30 -3.86 -4.26
C TRP A 76 -21.66 -4.13 -4.89
N ASN A 77 -21.92 -5.32 -5.43
CA ASN A 77 -23.16 -5.72 -6.05
C ASN A 77 -24.02 -6.56 -5.07
N ALA A 78 -25.33 -6.56 -5.29
CA ALA A 78 -26.28 -7.33 -4.49
C ALA A 78 -26.42 -8.77 -4.98
N ALA A 79 -26.35 -9.00 -6.30
CA ALA A 79 -26.60 -10.30 -6.91
C ALA A 79 -25.88 -10.47 -8.24
N VAL A 80 -25.88 -11.72 -8.72
CA VAL A 80 -25.43 -12.09 -10.06
C VAL A 80 -26.31 -11.40 -11.11
N GLY A 81 -25.69 -10.71 -12.05
CA GLY A 81 -26.37 -9.99 -13.13
C GLY A 81 -26.58 -8.50 -12.87
N ASP A 82 -26.22 -8.00 -11.71
CA ASP A 82 -26.14 -6.57 -11.47
C ASP A 82 -25.05 -5.94 -12.34
N THR A 83 -25.23 -4.64 -12.69
CA THR A 83 -24.19 -3.89 -13.39
C THR A 83 -22.98 -3.72 -12.48
N PRO A 84 -21.79 -4.13 -12.90
CA PRO A 84 -20.60 -4.13 -12.03
C PRO A 84 -20.00 -2.75 -11.79
N THR A 85 -20.66 -1.69 -12.23
CA THR A 85 -20.18 -0.31 -12.15
C THR A 85 -19.91 0.10 -10.71
N LEU A 86 -18.70 0.54 -10.45
CA LEU A 86 -18.31 1.23 -9.23
C LEU A 86 -17.68 2.56 -9.61
N ALA A 87 -18.34 3.66 -9.26
CA ALA A 87 -17.78 4.98 -9.46
C ALA A 87 -16.49 5.14 -8.65
N TRP A 88 -15.62 6.03 -9.07
CA TRP A 88 -14.39 6.35 -8.35
C TRP A 88 -14.68 6.72 -6.90
N GLN A 89 -14.13 5.97 -5.96
CA GLN A 89 -14.33 6.13 -4.51
C GLN A 89 -13.05 5.85 -3.75
N GLU A 90 -12.93 6.49 -2.59
CA GLU A 90 -11.90 6.19 -1.62
C GLU A 90 -12.15 4.84 -0.95
N VAL A 91 -11.08 4.07 -0.75
CA VAL A 91 -11.10 2.78 -0.04
C VAL A 91 -11.06 3.05 1.46
N ASN A 92 -12.21 3.03 2.10
CA ASN A 92 -12.36 3.19 3.54
C ASN A 92 -13.53 2.33 4.06
N THR A 93 -13.84 2.41 5.35
CA THR A 93 -14.93 1.65 5.98
C THR A 93 -16.33 2.02 5.45
N ASP A 94 -16.45 3.19 4.83
CA ASP A 94 -17.72 3.68 4.25
C ASP A 94 -17.83 3.37 2.74
N LEU A 95 -16.87 2.63 2.18
CA LEU A 95 -16.87 2.24 0.78
C LEU A 95 -18.18 1.50 0.47
N ALA A 96 -19.11 2.25 -0.14
CA ALA A 96 -20.47 1.81 -0.34
C ALA A 96 -20.56 0.76 -1.45
N GLY A 97 -21.36 -0.28 -1.19
CA GLY A 97 -21.89 -1.20 -2.19
C GLY A 97 -23.27 -0.75 -2.69
N ALA A 98 -24.06 -1.69 -3.17
CA ALA A 98 -25.45 -1.48 -3.51
C ALA A 98 -26.23 -1.00 -2.27
N ALA A 99 -27.29 -0.22 -2.49
CA ALA A 99 -28.09 0.34 -1.40
C ALA A 99 -28.67 -0.77 -0.49
N GLY A 100 -28.50 -0.61 0.82
CA GLY A 100 -28.94 -1.58 1.82
C GLY A 100 -28.01 -2.78 1.99
N MET A 101 -26.76 -2.69 1.52
CA MET A 101 -25.76 -3.73 1.67
C MET A 101 -24.64 -3.32 2.61
N CYS A 102 -24.01 -4.32 3.23
CA CYS A 102 -22.83 -4.11 4.04
C CYS A 102 -21.69 -3.47 3.21
N PRO A 103 -20.94 -2.50 3.78
CA PRO A 103 -19.82 -1.90 3.06
C PRO A 103 -18.80 -2.93 2.56
N VAL A 104 -18.19 -2.65 1.43
CA VAL A 104 -17.33 -3.57 0.67
C VAL A 104 -16.22 -4.20 1.51
N LEU A 105 -15.51 -3.39 2.31
CA LEU A 105 -14.41 -3.90 3.14
C LEU A 105 -14.90 -4.88 4.24
N TYR A 106 -16.13 -4.72 4.73
CA TYR A 106 -16.72 -5.65 5.70
C TYR A 106 -17.07 -6.98 5.04
N ARG A 107 -17.59 -6.94 3.81
CA ARG A 107 -17.90 -8.17 3.04
C ARG A 107 -16.65 -8.96 2.69
N LEU A 108 -15.51 -8.29 2.48
CA LEU A 108 -14.21 -8.91 2.20
C LEU A 108 -13.44 -9.34 3.47
N SER A 109 -13.83 -8.86 4.64
CA SER A 109 -13.13 -9.16 5.91
C SER A 109 -14.04 -9.95 6.88
N ASP A 110 -13.48 -10.29 8.04
CA ASP A 110 -14.23 -10.92 9.15
C ASP A 110 -14.53 -9.86 10.24
N MET A 111 -15.03 -8.69 9.84
CA MET A 111 -15.40 -7.68 10.83
C MET A 111 -16.80 -7.94 11.36
N ALA A 112 -16.89 -8.84 12.34
CA ALA A 112 -18.08 -8.97 13.19
C ALA A 112 -18.28 -7.63 13.94
N GLY A 113 -19.42 -6.96 13.71
CA GLY A 113 -19.72 -5.69 14.36
C GLY A 113 -19.57 -4.46 13.45
N ALA A 114 -19.82 -4.63 12.16
CA ALA A 114 -19.99 -3.50 11.26
C ALA A 114 -20.99 -2.46 11.84
N PRO A 115 -20.71 -1.15 11.69
CA PRO A 115 -21.53 -0.11 12.33
C PRO A 115 -22.91 0.09 11.68
N SER A 116 -23.24 -0.69 10.65
CA SER A 116 -24.49 -0.56 9.89
C SER A 116 -25.45 -1.72 10.21
N PRO A 117 -26.74 -1.44 10.45
CA PRO A 117 -27.77 -2.47 10.54
C PRO A 117 -27.88 -3.32 9.26
N ASP A 118 -27.37 -2.84 8.15
CA ASP A 118 -27.35 -3.55 6.87
C ASP A 118 -26.39 -4.74 6.85
N CYS A 119 -25.50 -4.85 7.85
CA CYS A 119 -24.58 -5.97 8.02
C CYS A 119 -25.08 -7.05 8.99
N ASP A 120 -26.27 -6.90 9.58
CA ASP A 120 -26.81 -7.86 10.53
C ASP A 120 -27.10 -9.21 9.85
N GLY A 121 -26.32 -10.22 10.23
CA GLY A 121 -26.43 -11.58 9.71
C GLY A 121 -25.59 -11.89 8.48
N GLU A 122 -24.89 -10.92 7.89
CA GLU A 122 -23.89 -11.19 6.86
C GLU A 122 -22.56 -11.64 7.50
N VAL A 123 -21.95 -12.65 6.92
CA VAL A 123 -20.61 -13.13 7.30
C VAL A 123 -19.64 -12.74 6.20
N GLY A 124 -18.63 -12.00 6.55
CA GLY A 124 -17.58 -11.64 5.59
C GLY A 124 -16.82 -12.87 5.08
N THR A 125 -16.23 -12.76 3.90
CA THR A 125 -15.52 -13.88 3.25
C THR A 125 -14.13 -14.15 3.82
N GLN A 126 -13.63 -13.31 4.74
CA GLN A 126 -12.30 -13.41 5.37
C GLN A 126 -11.10 -13.32 4.39
N GLU A 127 -11.31 -12.75 3.22
CA GLU A 127 -10.26 -12.54 2.23
C GLU A 127 -9.26 -11.46 2.67
N LEU A 128 -9.74 -10.47 3.42
CA LEU A 128 -8.92 -9.41 4.02
C LEU A 128 -8.87 -9.55 5.54
N LYS A 129 -7.71 -9.33 6.11
CA LYS A 129 -7.56 -9.27 7.57
C LYS A 129 -8.06 -7.91 8.10
N VAL A 130 -8.63 -7.91 9.31
CA VAL A 130 -9.03 -6.68 10.02
C VAL A 130 -7.90 -5.66 10.13
N THR A 131 -6.66 -6.12 10.31
CA THR A 131 -5.48 -5.24 10.35
C THR A 131 -5.25 -4.49 9.03
N TYR A 132 -5.59 -5.11 7.89
CA TYR A 132 -5.54 -4.44 6.58
C TYR A 132 -6.63 -3.36 6.50
N VAL A 133 -7.87 -3.70 6.85
CA VAL A 133 -9.01 -2.76 6.84
C VAL A 133 -8.71 -1.53 7.71
N ASN A 134 -8.24 -1.75 8.94
CA ASN A 134 -7.85 -0.66 9.82
C ASN A 134 -6.75 0.22 9.23
N LYS A 135 -5.75 -0.39 8.57
CA LYS A 135 -4.64 0.33 7.96
C LYS A 135 -5.09 1.25 6.83
N VAL A 136 -5.92 0.76 5.90
CA VAL A 136 -6.36 1.54 4.73
C VAL A 136 -7.44 2.58 5.07
N SER A 137 -8.10 2.40 6.21
CA SER A 137 -9.16 3.31 6.68
C SER A 137 -8.65 4.42 7.60
N GLU A 138 -7.39 4.40 8.02
CA GLU A 138 -6.82 5.44 8.88
C GLU A 138 -6.49 6.71 8.10
N PRO A 139 -7.18 7.84 8.37
CA PRO A 139 -6.91 9.10 7.68
C PRO A 139 -5.50 9.62 8.03
N ASN A 140 -4.79 10.15 7.04
CA ASN A 140 -3.51 10.88 7.15
C ASN A 140 -2.24 10.09 7.51
N THR A 141 -2.30 8.79 7.72
CA THR A 141 -1.09 7.97 8.00
C THR A 141 -0.58 7.21 6.80
N TYR A 142 -1.37 7.14 5.75
CA TYR A 142 -1.15 6.27 4.60
C TYR A 142 -1.55 6.97 3.28
N ASN A 143 -0.97 6.55 2.16
CA ASN A 143 -1.43 7.00 0.85
C ASN A 143 -2.82 6.43 0.61
N THR A 144 -3.80 7.29 0.46
CA THR A 144 -5.18 6.91 0.20
C THR A 144 -5.28 6.03 -1.04
N LEU A 145 -6.00 4.93 -0.93
CA LEU A 145 -6.34 4.07 -2.05
C LEU A 145 -7.70 4.47 -2.61
N PHE A 146 -7.83 4.40 -3.92
CA PHE A 146 -9.08 4.62 -4.65
C PHE A 146 -9.44 3.36 -5.43
N ILE A 147 -10.73 3.10 -5.59
CA ILE A 147 -11.22 1.97 -6.37
C ILE A 147 -12.18 2.45 -7.44
N TYR A 148 -12.16 1.77 -8.59
CA TYR A 148 -13.01 2.04 -9.73
C TYR A 148 -13.30 0.74 -10.50
N HIS A 149 -14.52 0.64 -11.04
CA HIS A 149 -14.86 -0.40 -12.03
C HIS A 149 -15.81 0.18 -13.07
N GLY A 150 -15.50 -0.03 -14.34
CA GLY A 150 -16.29 0.41 -15.47
C GLY A 150 -17.67 -0.27 -15.57
N PRO A 151 -18.50 0.19 -16.53
CA PRO A 151 -19.89 -0.30 -16.63
C PRO A 151 -20.02 -1.69 -17.26
N ASN A 152 -18.98 -2.21 -17.89
CA ASN A 152 -19.07 -3.48 -18.60
C ASN A 152 -18.59 -4.64 -17.73
N SER A 153 -19.17 -5.80 -17.89
CA SER A 153 -18.81 -7.01 -17.12
C SER A 153 -17.41 -7.55 -17.45
N TYR A 154 -16.78 -7.08 -18.51
CA TYR A 154 -15.42 -7.43 -18.92
C TYR A 154 -14.39 -6.36 -18.55
N ASP A 155 -14.81 -5.23 -17.98
CA ASP A 155 -13.89 -4.22 -17.47
C ASP A 155 -13.19 -4.74 -16.22
N SER A 156 -11.97 -4.29 -16.01
CA SER A 156 -11.21 -4.66 -14.81
C SER A 156 -11.59 -3.78 -13.62
N ALA A 157 -11.47 -4.34 -12.40
CA ALA A 157 -11.47 -3.52 -11.20
C ALA A 157 -10.10 -2.88 -11.02
N TYR A 158 -10.06 -1.56 -10.86
CA TYR A 158 -8.82 -0.82 -10.67
C TYR A 158 -8.71 -0.32 -9.24
N VAL A 159 -7.56 -0.56 -8.62
CA VAL A 159 -7.19 0.08 -7.35
C VAL A 159 -6.01 1.02 -7.60
N CYS A 160 -6.18 2.26 -7.23
CA CYS A 160 -5.30 3.36 -7.58
C CYS A 160 -4.76 4.08 -6.34
N PHE A 161 -3.58 4.68 -6.45
CA PHE A 161 -3.01 5.57 -5.43
C PHE A 161 -2.18 6.68 -6.09
N ALA A 162 -2.04 7.81 -5.39
CA ALA A 162 -1.19 8.93 -5.82
C ALA A 162 0.26 8.70 -5.33
N PRO A 163 1.24 8.52 -6.23
CA PRO A 163 2.62 8.30 -5.82
C PRO A 163 3.26 9.59 -5.28
N GLN A 164 4.00 9.47 -4.18
CA GLN A 164 4.71 10.57 -3.54
C GLN A 164 6.19 10.64 -3.90
N SER A 165 6.79 9.53 -4.34
CA SER A 165 8.19 9.49 -4.75
C SER A 165 8.35 9.83 -6.23
N ASN A 166 9.44 10.52 -6.55
CA ASN A 166 9.77 10.88 -7.93
C ASN A 166 9.85 9.65 -8.86
N ALA A 167 10.35 8.52 -8.36
CA ALA A 167 10.47 7.31 -9.16
C ALA A 167 9.10 6.74 -9.57
N PHE A 168 8.14 6.69 -8.64
CA PHE A 168 6.79 6.22 -8.93
C PHE A 168 5.98 7.24 -9.75
N GLN A 169 6.23 8.55 -9.57
CA GLN A 169 5.64 9.59 -10.42
C GLN A 169 6.12 9.47 -11.87
N GLN A 170 7.39 9.17 -12.10
CA GLN A 170 7.92 8.89 -13.43
C GLN A 170 7.29 7.62 -14.03
N GLU A 171 7.16 6.55 -13.24
CA GLU A 171 6.47 5.33 -13.69
C GLU A 171 5.02 5.62 -14.10
N ALA A 172 4.29 6.41 -13.31
CA ALA A 172 2.92 6.82 -13.64
C ALA A 172 2.86 7.61 -14.95
N ALA A 173 3.76 8.57 -15.14
CA ALA A 173 3.85 9.35 -16.38
C ALA A 173 4.19 8.50 -17.60
N GLU A 174 5.10 7.55 -17.48
CA GLU A 174 5.47 6.62 -18.54
C GLU A 174 4.30 5.68 -18.94
N ARG A 175 3.52 5.23 -17.96
CA ARG A 175 2.30 4.42 -18.23
C ARG A 175 1.28 5.22 -19.06
N VAL A 176 1.01 6.46 -18.66
CA VAL A 176 0.11 7.35 -19.42
C VAL A 176 0.63 7.57 -20.85
N ALA A 177 1.93 7.80 -21.02
CA ALA A 177 2.56 8.03 -22.32
C ALA A 177 2.57 6.78 -23.22
N SER A 178 2.63 5.57 -22.64
CA SER A 178 2.64 4.31 -23.41
C SER A 178 1.25 3.86 -23.87
N GLY A 179 0.20 4.52 -23.42
CA GLY A 179 -1.20 4.20 -23.71
C GLY A 179 -1.82 3.32 -22.62
N LEU A 180 -2.94 3.80 -22.11
CA LEU A 180 -3.73 3.11 -21.08
C LEU A 180 -4.74 2.17 -21.72
N PRO A 181 -5.15 1.08 -21.02
CA PRO A 181 -6.27 0.25 -21.44
C PRO A 181 -7.56 1.07 -21.61
N THR A 182 -8.48 0.59 -22.43
CA THR A 182 -9.73 1.32 -22.75
C THR A 182 -10.71 1.39 -21.57
N ASP A 183 -10.59 0.50 -20.61
CA ASP A 183 -11.35 0.41 -19.36
C ASP A 183 -10.67 1.11 -18.18
N TYR A 184 -9.48 1.70 -18.40
CA TYR A 184 -8.76 2.45 -17.38
C TYR A 184 -9.55 3.70 -16.96
N PRO A 185 -9.62 4.02 -15.64
CA PRO A 185 -10.37 5.17 -15.17
C PRO A 185 -9.88 6.47 -15.81
N SER A 186 -10.78 7.17 -16.48
CA SER A 186 -10.46 8.43 -17.17
C SER A 186 -10.19 9.56 -16.15
N ALA A 187 -9.59 10.65 -16.62
CA ALA A 187 -9.43 11.85 -15.80
C ALA A 187 -10.77 12.40 -15.28
N ALA A 188 -11.87 12.17 -16.01
CA ALA A 188 -13.22 12.56 -15.58
C ALA A 188 -13.71 11.66 -14.43
N ASP A 189 -13.45 10.37 -14.48
CA ASP A 189 -13.80 9.44 -13.41
C ASP A 189 -13.02 9.77 -12.13
N GLN A 190 -11.74 10.07 -12.26
CA GLN A 190 -10.85 10.46 -11.16
C GLN A 190 -11.22 11.79 -10.49
N ALA A 191 -11.93 12.67 -11.23
CA ALA A 191 -12.34 14.00 -10.73
C ALA A 191 -13.62 13.97 -9.87
N VAL A 192 -14.37 12.88 -9.84
CA VAL A 192 -15.68 12.78 -9.16
C VAL A 192 -15.55 12.62 -7.63
N GLY A 193 -14.45 12.10 -7.13
CA GLY A 193 -14.18 12.08 -5.70
C GLY A 193 -13.40 13.33 -5.27
N ASN A 194 -13.58 13.83 -4.05
CA ASN A 194 -12.74 14.88 -3.44
C ASN A 194 -11.24 14.51 -3.38
N ALA A 195 -10.77 13.74 -4.34
CA ALA A 195 -9.44 13.22 -4.44
C ALA A 195 -8.50 14.34 -4.88
N THR A 196 -8.05 15.13 -3.93
CA THR A 196 -6.96 16.09 -4.12
C THR A 196 -5.68 15.40 -4.52
N ASP A 197 -5.58 14.09 -4.30
CA ASP A 197 -4.37 13.32 -4.48
C ASP A 197 -4.30 12.56 -5.82
N CYS A 198 -5.45 12.22 -6.42
CA CYS A 198 -5.58 11.66 -7.77
C CYS A 198 -6.43 12.55 -8.68
N GLY A 199 -6.43 13.85 -8.47
CA GLY A 199 -7.23 14.83 -9.24
C GLY A 199 -6.75 15.02 -10.67
N ALA A 200 -7.62 15.61 -11.50
CA ALA A 200 -7.38 15.86 -12.92
C ALA A 200 -6.01 16.52 -13.17
N GLY A 201 -5.06 15.76 -13.67
CA GLY A 201 -3.72 16.20 -14.02
C GLY A 201 -2.59 15.55 -13.24
N GLU A 202 -2.85 14.75 -12.22
CA GLU A 202 -1.85 13.97 -11.53
C GLU A 202 -1.87 12.51 -11.98
N ASN A 203 -0.69 11.99 -12.26
CA ASN A 203 -0.54 10.63 -12.76
C ASN A 203 -0.65 9.64 -11.61
N CYS A 204 -1.82 9.07 -11.40
CA CYS A 204 -1.99 7.98 -10.45
C CYS A 204 -1.46 6.65 -11.00
N ILE A 205 -1.06 5.79 -10.09
CA ILE A 205 -0.79 4.40 -10.41
C ILE A 205 -2.03 3.59 -10.08
N CYS A 206 -2.67 3.06 -11.11
CA CYS A 206 -3.77 2.12 -10.99
C CYS A 206 -3.28 0.72 -11.38
N LEU A 207 -3.70 -0.25 -10.61
CA LEU A 207 -3.47 -1.68 -10.82
C LEU A 207 -4.81 -2.33 -11.17
N PRO A 208 -4.87 -3.17 -12.20
CA PRO A 208 -6.05 -3.95 -12.58
C PRO A 208 -6.15 -5.20 -11.73
#